data_e0d3f88651a22acc9bf4146860f2dc8e
#
_entry.id   e0d3f88651a22acc9bf4146860f2dc8e
#
_cell.length_a   1.000
_cell.length_b   1.000
_cell.length_c   1.000
_cell.angle_alpha   90.00
_cell.angle_beta   90.00
_cell.angle_gamma   90.00
#
_symmetry.space_group_name_H-M   'P 1'
#
loop_
_entity.id
_entity.type
_entity.pdbx_description
1 polymer ?
#
loop_
_entity_poly.entity_id
_entity_poly.type
_entity_poly.pdbx_seq_one_letter_code
_entity_poly.pdbx_strand_id
1 'polypeptide(L)'
;GEPGEKPCTFRLGGPTCLAGDVMGDYSFKAPLAPGQRLVFGDMAIYTTCKNNTFNGMPLPDIWLLRQDGSLARLAHFGYQDFRCRLGGRREGTLNTASVQI
;
A
#
# COMPACT_ATOMS: atom_id res chain seq x y z
N GLY A 1 21.07 2.86 2.38
CA GLY A 1 22.06 2.19 3.22
C GLY A 1 21.54 1.86 4.60
N GLU A 2 22.32 1.12 5.34
CA GLU A 2 22.03 0.83 6.74
C GLU A 2 22.08 2.11 7.58
N PRO A 3 21.42 2.14 8.77
CA PRO A 3 21.49 3.29 9.65
C PRO A 3 22.92 3.68 9.99
N GLY A 4 23.25 4.96 9.80
CA GLY A 4 24.59 5.48 10.07
C GLY A 4 25.65 5.23 8.99
N GLU A 5 25.34 4.42 7.98
CA GLU A 5 26.23 4.17 6.85
C GLU A 5 26.40 5.41 5.96
N LYS A 6 25.35 6.21 5.85
CA LYS A 6 25.31 7.46 5.09
C LYS A 6 24.88 8.61 5.99
N PRO A 7 25.12 9.88 5.58
CA PRO A 7 24.95 11.02 6.47
C PRO A 7 23.56 11.24 7.04
N CYS A 8 22.51 10.85 6.31
CA CYS A 8 21.13 11.16 6.69
C CYS A 8 20.35 9.86 6.97
N THR A 9 20.03 9.59 8.22
CA THR A 9 19.23 8.43 8.63
C THR A 9 17.78 8.84 8.88
N PHE A 10 16.84 8.07 8.33
CA PHE A 10 15.41 8.28 8.49
C PHE A 10 14.74 6.98 8.92
N ARG A 11 13.76 7.10 9.80
CA ARG A 11 12.80 6.02 10.04
C ARG A 11 11.68 6.13 9.01
N LEU A 12 11.45 5.05 8.27
CA LEU A 12 10.43 5.00 7.23
C LEU A 12 9.20 4.25 7.76
N GLY A 13 8.06 4.89 7.65
CA GLY A 13 6.78 4.33 8.08
C GLY A 13 5.69 4.65 7.08
N GLY A 14 4.60 3.90 7.14
CA GLY A 14 3.42 4.13 6.32
C GLY A 14 2.40 5.05 6.99
N PRO A 15 1.34 5.42 6.27
CA PRO A 15 0.31 6.34 6.76
C PRO A 15 -0.80 5.65 7.55
N THR A 16 -0.74 4.34 7.75
CA THR A 16 -1.82 3.60 8.41
C THR A 16 -1.82 3.80 9.90
N CYS A 17 -2.94 3.44 10.55
CA CYS A 17 -3.08 3.53 12.00
C CYS A 17 -2.51 2.30 12.73
N LEU A 18 -1.89 1.37 12.01
CA LEU A 18 -1.31 0.17 12.60
C LEU A 18 0.06 0.48 13.18
N ALA A 19 0.28 0.09 14.43
CA ALA A 19 1.54 0.34 15.13
C ALA A 19 2.75 -0.34 14.46
N GLY A 20 2.52 -1.40 13.70
CA GLY A 20 3.55 -2.12 12.95
C GLY A 20 3.85 -1.55 11.56
N ASP A 21 3.25 -0.43 11.19
CA ASP A 21 3.45 0.17 9.86
C ASP A 21 4.76 0.97 9.82
N VAL A 22 5.85 0.30 10.08
CA VAL A 22 7.21 0.83 10.04
C VAL A 22 8.06 -0.09 9.18
N MET A 23 8.69 0.48 8.16
CA MET A 23 9.58 -0.25 7.24
C MET A 23 10.95 -0.50 7.86
N GLY A 24 11.43 0.46 8.66
CA GLY A 24 12.75 0.39 9.27
C GLY A 24 13.50 1.71 9.18
N ASP A 25 14.73 1.68 9.63
CA ASP A 25 15.64 2.82 9.59
C ASP A 25 16.64 2.63 8.45
N TYR A 26 16.79 3.66 7.63
CA TYR A 26 17.68 3.64 6.46
C TYR A 26 18.43 4.95 6.33
N SER A 27 19.64 4.89 5.78
CA SER A 27 20.45 6.08 5.56
C SER A 27 20.55 6.44 4.07
N PHE A 28 20.63 7.73 3.81
CA PHE A 28 20.67 8.33 2.47
C PHE A 28 21.82 9.33 2.37
N LYS A 29 22.29 9.56 1.15
CA LYS A 29 23.38 10.52 0.90
C LYS A 29 22.97 11.96 1.18
N ALA A 30 21.68 12.26 0.96
CA ALA A 30 21.10 13.58 1.16
C ALA A 30 19.80 13.46 1.96
N PRO A 31 19.32 14.54 2.59
CA PRO A 31 18.02 14.53 3.25
C PRO A 31 16.91 14.20 2.28
N LEU A 32 15.93 13.43 2.76
CA LEU A 32 14.71 13.15 2.00
C LEU A 32 13.80 14.38 2.03
N ALA A 33 13.13 14.64 0.93
CA ALA A 33 12.16 15.72 0.79
C ALA A 33 10.80 15.16 0.35
N PRO A 34 9.69 15.81 0.75
CA PRO A 34 8.37 15.43 0.26
C PRO A 34 8.31 15.40 -1.27
N GLY A 35 7.62 14.39 -1.83
CA GLY A 35 7.52 14.18 -3.26
C GLY A 35 8.58 13.26 -3.85
N GLN A 36 9.64 12.97 -3.13
CA GLN A 36 10.61 11.96 -3.56
C GLN A 36 10.00 10.56 -3.50
N ARG A 37 10.41 9.71 -4.45
CA ARG A 37 9.97 8.32 -4.50
C ARG A 37 11.03 7.42 -3.87
N LEU A 38 10.57 6.49 -3.05
CA LEU A 38 11.40 5.43 -2.49
C LEU A 38 10.94 4.11 -3.08
N VAL A 39 11.90 3.27 -3.49
CA VAL A 39 11.62 1.97 -4.09
C VAL A 39 12.17 0.89 -3.18
N PHE A 40 11.32 -0.04 -2.79
CA PHE A 40 11.69 -1.21 -2.00
C PHE A 40 11.61 -2.43 -2.91
N GLY A 41 12.71 -3.16 -3.03
CA GLY A 41 12.74 -4.42 -3.76
C GLY A 41 12.27 -5.59 -2.92
N ASP A 42 11.93 -6.68 -3.59
CA ASP A 42 11.59 -7.97 -2.96
C ASP A 42 10.48 -7.91 -1.91
N MET A 43 9.52 -7.00 -2.12
CA MET A 43 8.44 -6.74 -1.17
C MET A 43 7.15 -7.51 -1.48
N ALA A 44 7.10 -8.24 -2.58
CA ALA A 44 5.90 -8.93 -3.03
C ALA A 44 5.44 -10.03 -2.06
N ILE A 45 4.29 -10.57 -2.33
CA ILE A 45 3.53 -11.61 -1.65
C ILE A 45 2.89 -11.06 -0.37
N TYR A 46 3.59 -10.96 0.74
CA TYR A 46 2.98 -10.56 2.00
C TYR A 46 2.55 -9.10 2.01
N THR A 47 3.32 -8.22 1.42
CA THR A 47 2.94 -6.81 1.31
C THR A 47 1.69 -6.60 0.45
N THR A 48 1.35 -7.55 -0.40
CA THR A 48 0.13 -7.53 -1.20
C THR A 48 -1.04 -8.21 -0.51
N CYS A 49 -0.83 -9.43 0.01
CA CYS A 49 -1.93 -10.23 0.54
C CYS A 49 -2.29 -9.94 2.00
N LYS A 50 -1.41 -9.32 2.77
CA LYS A 50 -1.66 -8.96 4.18
C LYS A 50 -2.18 -7.54 4.39
N ASN A 51 -2.34 -6.77 3.34
CA ASN A 51 -2.93 -5.45 3.42
C ASN A 51 -4.40 -5.51 3.86
N ASN A 52 -4.82 -4.47 4.55
CA ASN A 52 -6.20 -4.34 4.99
C ASN A 52 -6.66 -2.88 4.92
N THR A 53 -7.94 -2.68 5.13
CA THR A 53 -8.58 -1.36 5.06
C THR A 53 -8.92 -0.80 6.45
N PHE A 54 -8.19 -1.20 7.46
CA PHE A 54 -8.42 -0.73 8.82
C PHE A 54 -8.48 0.79 8.89
N ASN A 55 -9.47 1.30 9.60
CA ASN A 55 -9.79 2.72 9.69
C ASN A 55 -10.04 3.42 8.34
N GLY A 56 -10.47 2.66 7.34
CA GLY A 56 -10.81 3.21 6.03
C GLY A 56 -9.61 3.58 5.16
N MET A 57 -8.40 3.20 5.54
CA MET A 57 -7.22 3.43 4.70
C MET A 57 -7.33 2.60 3.41
N PRO A 58 -7.18 3.22 2.24
CA PRO A 58 -7.23 2.48 0.99
C PRO A 58 -6.05 1.54 0.84
N LEU A 59 -6.29 0.40 0.19
CA LEU A 59 -5.22 -0.49 -0.21
C LEU A 59 -4.35 0.18 -1.29
N PRO A 60 -3.05 -0.11 -1.35
CA PRO A 60 -2.19 0.40 -2.42
C PRO A 60 -2.58 -0.20 -3.77
N ASP A 61 -2.50 0.60 -4.81
CA ASP A 61 -2.73 0.15 -6.18
C ASP A 61 -1.67 -0.88 -6.61
N ILE A 62 -2.04 -1.72 -7.56
CA ILE A 62 -1.14 -2.70 -8.17
C ILE A 62 -0.89 -2.30 -9.62
N TRP A 63 0.38 -2.13 -9.97
CA TRP A 63 0.80 -1.74 -11.31
C TRP A 63 1.78 -2.76 -11.89
N LEU A 64 1.71 -2.93 -13.19
CA LEU A 64 2.66 -3.70 -13.96
C LEU A 64 3.59 -2.74 -14.70
N LEU A 65 4.88 -2.82 -14.43
CA LEU A 65 5.92 -2.16 -15.21
C LEU A 65 6.47 -3.17 -16.22
N ARG A 66 6.28 -2.89 -17.51
CA ARG A 66 6.78 -3.75 -18.57
C ARG A 66 8.22 -3.41 -18.93
N GLN A 67 8.86 -4.34 -19.64
CA GLN A 67 10.27 -4.16 -20.05
C GLN A 67 10.47 -2.96 -20.97
N ASP A 68 9.47 -2.56 -21.75
CA ASP A 68 9.50 -1.37 -22.60
C ASP A 68 9.32 -0.05 -21.84
N GLY A 69 9.17 -0.12 -20.51
CA GLY A 69 8.94 1.04 -19.65
C GLY A 69 7.48 1.45 -19.53
N SER A 70 6.56 0.80 -20.22
CA SER A 70 5.13 1.10 -20.12
C SER A 70 4.54 0.61 -18.79
N LEU A 71 3.53 1.32 -18.29
CA LEU A 71 2.83 0.99 -17.05
C LEU A 71 1.38 0.61 -17.36
N ALA A 72 0.89 -0.42 -16.68
CA ALA A 72 -0.51 -0.78 -16.69
C ALA A 72 -1.01 -0.92 -15.25
N ARG A 73 -2.10 -0.23 -14.92
CA ARG A 73 -2.73 -0.38 -13.61
C ARG A 73 -3.56 -1.66 -13.59
N LEU A 74 -3.16 -2.64 -12.78
CA LEU A 74 -3.84 -3.92 -12.67
C LEU A 74 -4.99 -3.86 -11.67
N ALA A 75 -4.86 -3.10 -10.60
CA ALA A 75 -5.90 -2.95 -9.59
C ALA A 75 -5.86 -1.56 -8.96
N HIS A 76 -7.04 -1.04 -8.71
CA HIS A 76 -7.25 0.21 -7.97
C HIS A 76 -8.25 -0.05 -6.86
N PHE A 77 -7.97 0.49 -5.68
CA PHE A 77 -8.79 0.30 -4.49
C PHE A 77 -9.23 1.66 -3.93
N GLY A 78 -10.48 1.73 -3.53
CA GLY A 78 -11.05 2.95 -3.01
C GLY A 78 -12.07 2.70 -1.90
N TYR A 79 -12.87 3.69 -1.59
CA TYR A 79 -13.85 3.64 -0.52
C TYR A 79 -14.82 2.44 -0.65
N GLN A 80 -15.17 2.04 -1.86
CA GLN A 80 -16.10 0.93 -2.08
C GLN A 80 -15.54 -0.40 -1.55
N ASP A 81 -14.24 -0.61 -1.61
CA ASP A 81 -13.60 -1.82 -1.08
C ASP A 81 -13.76 -1.89 0.44
N PHE A 82 -13.55 -0.79 1.12
CA PHE A 82 -13.80 -0.67 2.56
C PHE A 82 -15.27 -0.87 2.91
N ARG A 83 -16.16 -0.17 2.22
CA ARG A 83 -17.61 -0.24 2.45
C ARG A 83 -18.17 -1.62 2.22
N CYS A 84 -17.79 -2.27 1.12
CA CYS A 84 -18.29 -3.60 0.77
C CYS A 84 -17.85 -4.66 1.78
N ARG A 85 -16.63 -4.54 2.31
CA ARG A 85 -16.16 -5.47 3.35
C ARG A 85 -16.99 -5.38 4.63
N LEU A 86 -17.54 -4.21 4.93
CA LEU A 86 -18.38 -3.97 6.10
C LEU A 86 -19.87 -4.22 5.86
N GLY A 87 -20.23 -4.85 4.74
CA GLY A 87 -21.62 -5.20 4.42
C GLY A 87 -22.32 -4.23 3.47
N GLY A 88 -21.64 -3.22 2.95
CA GLY A 88 -22.14 -2.38 1.89
C GLY A 88 -22.25 -3.14 0.57
N ARG A 89 -23.01 -2.61 -0.39
CA ARG A 89 -23.12 -3.21 -1.72
C ARG A 89 -22.41 -2.36 -2.75
N ARG A 90 -21.76 -3.02 -3.71
CA ARG A 90 -21.22 -2.32 -4.88
C ARG A 90 -22.40 -1.87 -5.74
N GLU A 91 -22.24 -0.70 -6.36
CA GLU A 91 -23.20 -0.21 -7.34
C GLU A 91 -23.30 -1.21 -8.50
N GLY A 92 -24.53 -1.46 -8.97
CA GLY A 92 -24.80 -2.43 -10.03
C GLY A 92 -24.75 -3.90 -9.62
N THR A 93 -24.44 -4.19 -8.36
CA THR A 93 -24.46 -5.57 -7.85
C THR A 93 -25.89 -6.02 -7.64
N LEU A 94 -26.25 -7.17 -8.20
CA LEU A 94 -27.56 -7.75 -8.00
C LEU A 94 -27.76 -8.16 -6.53
N ASN A 95 -28.94 -7.87 -6.04
CA ASN A 95 -29.35 -8.28 -4.72
C ASN A 95 -29.69 -9.77 -4.71
N THR A 96 -28.84 -10.59 -4.19
CA THR A 96 -29.18 -11.97 -3.87
C THR A 96 -29.70 -12.03 -2.44
N ALA A 97 -30.79 -12.72 -2.25
CA ALA A 97 -31.45 -12.76 -0.96
C ALA A 97 -30.72 -13.57 0.12
N SER A 98 -29.71 -14.29 -0.23
CA SER A 98 -28.98 -15.13 0.71
C SER A 98 -27.88 -14.34 1.43
N VAL A 99 -27.91 -14.42 2.73
CA VAL A 99 -26.84 -13.93 3.60
C VAL A 99 -26.09 -15.13 4.14
N GLN A 100 -24.77 -15.10 3.99
CA GLN A 100 -23.90 -16.14 4.51
C GLN A 100 -23.07 -15.59 5.66
N ILE A 101 -23.05 -16.33 6.70
CA ILE A 101 -22.32 -16.00 7.91
C ILE A 101 -21.23 -17.03 8.15
#